data_f345f0aca36b992d966e4972c3e13e6c
#
_entry.id   f345f0aca36b992d966e4972c3e13e6c
#
_cell.length_a   1.000
_cell.length_b   1.000
_cell.length_c   1.000
_cell.angle_alpha   90.00
_cell.angle_beta   90.00
_cell.angle_gamma   90.00
#
_symmetry.space_group_name_H-M   'P 1'
#
loop_
_entity.id
_entity.type
_entity.pdbx_description
1 polymer ?
#
loop_
_entity_poly.entity_id
_entity_poly.type
_entity_poly.pdbx_seq_one_letter_code
_entity_poly.pdbx_strand_id
1 'polypeptide(L)'
;MLRHKNGSWRLCNTLIDVLCLRAERQPEDSACSFLRDGEQDEVDVSYRELERQARAVGAWLQQNVASAGQRVLILIPPGLDFLAGFFGCVYGGMIAVPAYPPHSTRRTRLLSRLEAIAENAAPAAVFTTAELLPAVRQIFERTCRCHAIDNLLATEASELSDRWTSPAVSAQSLAMLQYTSGSTGAPNGVMLSHGNLLDNSEQIRLYYEHSQASRVFSWLPPYHDMGLIGCILQPLYLGCPLQLMSPMHFLQQPIRWLRAISDWKATTSGGPNFAYDLCVDRFDSGECAGLDLSTWSVAFNGAEPVRAQTLDRFAATFEPYGFRREAFYPCYGLAEGTLMVSGGWKTAAPVIEHVQADDLGTGRVVSVPVTSTGVQSLVSCGRSIPGQELKIVDPERCTECPPATVGEIWIRGPSVTHGYWQRPGLTKATFEAFMADTGAGPYLRTGDLGFLKDGELFVTGRLKDLIILDGRNHYPQDIELTVEQSHPGIRRGCCVAFSVDQRGAERLVVLAEVDRAYWSGARMEDRASKRENGELHDADERSVTLNRRSLILKAIRRAVSEKHEARVAEVLLLKPASIAKTPSGKHQRRACREAFLKGALREV
;
A
#
# COMPACT_ATOMS: atom_id res chain seq x y z
N MET A 1 28.34 -5.35 16.70
CA MET A 1 28.45 -6.83 16.56
C MET A 1 27.82 -7.50 17.79
N LEU A 2 26.53 -7.77 17.76
CA LEU A 2 25.85 -8.54 18.81
C LEU A 2 25.67 -9.98 18.31
N ARG A 3 26.42 -10.90 18.86
CA ARG A 3 26.28 -12.35 18.63
C ARG A 3 25.02 -12.84 19.34
N HIS A 4 23.96 -13.15 18.59
CA HIS A 4 22.84 -13.93 19.11
C HIS A 4 23.07 -15.44 18.92
N LYS A 5 22.77 -16.22 19.96
CA LYS A 5 23.09 -17.65 20.11
C LYS A 5 22.27 -18.63 19.25
N ASN A 6 21.49 -18.16 18.24
CA ASN A 6 20.78 -19.04 17.28
C ASN A 6 21.08 -18.61 15.85
N GLY A 7 22.25 -18.96 15.39
CA GLY A 7 22.99 -18.35 14.31
C GLY A 7 22.74 -18.89 12.89
N SER A 8 21.51 -19.09 12.40
CA SER A 8 21.34 -19.63 11.04
C SER A 8 20.92 -18.59 9.97
N TRP A 9 20.38 -17.47 10.34
CA TRP A 9 19.90 -16.44 9.39
C TRP A 9 21.02 -15.66 8.68
N ARG A 10 22.17 -15.53 9.32
CA ARG A 10 23.32 -14.75 8.80
C ARG A 10 24.10 -15.45 7.69
N LEU A 11 23.68 -16.64 7.26
CA LEU A 11 24.32 -17.38 6.17
C LEU A 11 23.63 -17.12 4.81
N CYS A 12 22.43 -16.53 4.79
CA CYS A 12 21.73 -16.25 3.55
C CYS A 12 22.15 -14.89 2.99
N ASN A 13 22.63 -14.87 1.76
CA ASN A 13 22.96 -13.66 1.01
C ASN A 13 21.94 -13.35 -0.07
N THR A 14 21.08 -14.31 -0.39
CA THR A 14 20.07 -14.21 -1.44
C THR A 14 18.74 -14.81 -1.00
N LEU A 15 17.65 -14.48 -1.70
CA LEU A 15 16.36 -15.14 -1.50
C LEU A 15 16.40 -16.64 -1.88
N ILE A 16 17.33 -17.03 -2.77
CA ILE A 16 17.57 -18.44 -3.10
C ILE A 16 18.03 -19.18 -1.84
N ASP A 17 19.05 -18.63 -1.16
CA ASP A 17 19.59 -19.24 0.08
C ASP A 17 18.51 -19.40 1.14
N VAL A 18 17.59 -18.40 1.25
CA VAL A 18 16.48 -18.46 2.21
C VAL A 18 15.56 -19.63 1.88
N LEU A 19 15.08 -19.76 0.65
CA LEU A 19 14.12 -20.81 0.31
C LEU A 19 14.79 -22.19 0.35
N CYS A 20 16.03 -22.35 -0.12
CA CYS A 20 16.81 -23.59 0.03
C CYS A 20 16.93 -23.99 1.51
N LEU A 21 17.31 -23.05 2.38
CA LEU A 21 17.43 -23.31 3.83
C LEU A 21 16.11 -23.79 4.45
N ARG A 22 14.96 -23.21 4.01
CA ARG A 22 13.64 -23.64 4.47
C ARG A 22 13.30 -25.03 3.96
N ALA A 23 13.51 -25.30 2.66
CA ALA A 23 13.28 -26.61 2.07
C ALA A 23 14.13 -27.72 2.70
N GLU A 24 15.34 -27.40 3.17
CA GLU A 24 16.20 -28.33 3.90
C GLU A 24 15.76 -28.58 5.35
N ARG A 25 15.38 -27.51 6.08
CA ARG A 25 15.11 -27.61 7.51
C ARG A 25 13.66 -27.88 7.86
N GLN A 26 12.75 -27.47 7.00
CA GLN A 26 11.30 -27.51 7.21
C GLN A 26 10.58 -28.00 5.94
N PRO A 27 11.04 -29.12 5.31
CA PRO A 27 10.55 -29.51 3.99
C PRO A 27 9.04 -29.73 3.90
N GLU A 28 8.45 -30.31 4.95
CA GLU A 28 7.01 -30.64 4.97
C GLU A 28 6.14 -29.55 5.62
N ASP A 29 6.77 -28.52 6.22
CA ASP A 29 6.02 -27.40 6.77
C ASP A 29 5.41 -26.58 5.63
N SER A 30 4.21 -26.03 5.88
CA SER A 30 3.56 -25.12 4.95
C SER A 30 4.40 -23.86 4.76
N ALA A 31 4.80 -23.59 3.53
CA ALA A 31 5.40 -22.33 3.14
C ALA A 31 4.32 -21.25 2.98
N CYS A 32 3.17 -21.64 2.44
CA CYS A 32 2.03 -20.74 2.24
C CYS A 32 0.75 -21.55 2.01
N SER A 33 -0.33 -21.15 2.66
CA SER A 33 -1.67 -21.55 2.27
C SER A 33 -2.46 -20.40 1.65
N PHE A 34 -3.45 -20.71 0.82
CA PHE A 34 -4.27 -19.75 0.11
C PHE A 34 -5.75 -20.12 0.15
N LEU A 35 -6.58 -19.21 0.64
CA LEU A 35 -8.03 -19.34 0.67
C LEU A 35 -8.63 -18.93 -0.69
N ARG A 36 -9.00 -19.91 -1.54
CA ARG A 36 -9.48 -19.66 -2.91
C ARG A 36 -10.81 -18.94 -2.95
N ASP A 37 -11.70 -19.25 -2.01
CA ASP A 37 -13.00 -18.58 -1.84
C ASP A 37 -12.98 -17.44 -0.81
N GLY A 38 -11.85 -17.27 -0.12
CA GLY A 38 -11.66 -16.31 0.97
C GLY A 38 -12.22 -16.78 2.32
N GLU A 39 -12.62 -18.06 2.45
CA GLU A 39 -13.25 -18.62 3.66
C GLU A 39 -12.68 -19.99 4.06
N GLN A 40 -12.97 -21.06 3.32
CA GLN A 40 -12.66 -22.44 3.71
C GLN A 40 -11.97 -23.28 2.63
N ASP A 41 -12.07 -22.89 1.35
CA ASP A 41 -11.40 -23.62 0.25
C ASP A 41 -9.91 -23.33 0.26
N GLU A 42 -9.18 -24.00 1.15
CA GLU A 42 -7.74 -23.82 1.38
C GLU A 42 -6.92 -24.76 0.48
N VAL A 43 -5.92 -24.20 -0.15
CA VAL A 43 -4.83 -24.93 -0.83
C VAL A 43 -3.50 -24.55 -0.21
N ASP A 44 -2.60 -25.52 -0.14
CA ASP A 44 -1.32 -25.38 0.57
C ASP A 44 -0.14 -25.76 -0.32
N VAL A 45 1.02 -25.15 -0.07
CA VAL A 45 2.29 -25.54 -0.67
C VAL A 45 3.37 -25.63 0.43
N SER A 46 4.03 -26.79 0.52
CA SER A 46 5.15 -26.98 1.44
C SER A 46 6.42 -26.27 0.94
N TYR A 47 7.39 -26.06 1.85
CA TYR A 47 8.69 -25.49 1.45
C TYR A 47 9.42 -26.33 0.41
N ARG A 48 9.37 -27.66 0.52
CA ARG A 48 9.95 -28.58 -0.49
C ARG A 48 9.30 -28.39 -1.84
N GLU A 49 8.00 -28.35 -1.88
CA GLU A 49 7.25 -28.22 -3.12
C GLU A 49 7.45 -26.84 -3.77
N LEU A 50 7.41 -25.76 -2.99
CA LEU A 50 7.67 -24.42 -3.49
C LEU A 50 9.09 -24.29 -4.06
N GLU A 51 10.07 -24.89 -3.39
CA GLU A 51 11.47 -24.90 -3.86
C GLU A 51 11.61 -25.72 -5.15
N ARG A 52 10.95 -26.88 -5.25
CA ARG A 52 10.91 -27.68 -6.47
C ARG A 52 10.27 -26.92 -7.63
N GLN A 53 9.16 -26.23 -7.39
CA GLN A 53 8.51 -25.39 -8.39
C GLN A 53 9.40 -24.20 -8.82
N ALA A 54 10.07 -23.55 -7.87
CA ALA A 54 11.02 -22.48 -8.16
C ALA A 54 12.18 -22.94 -9.02
N ARG A 55 12.76 -24.15 -8.75
CA ARG A 55 13.77 -24.76 -9.60
C ARG A 55 13.26 -25.04 -11.01
N ALA A 56 12.05 -25.60 -11.13
CA ALA A 56 11.48 -25.94 -12.43
C ALA A 56 11.30 -24.67 -13.30
N VAL A 57 10.70 -23.63 -12.74
CA VAL A 57 10.53 -22.34 -13.43
C VAL A 57 11.87 -21.68 -13.71
N GLY A 58 12.82 -21.74 -12.77
CA GLY A 58 14.18 -21.24 -12.92
C GLY A 58 14.94 -21.93 -14.05
N ALA A 59 14.88 -23.26 -14.12
CA ALA A 59 15.50 -24.04 -15.20
C ALA A 59 14.88 -23.72 -16.56
N TRP A 60 13.55 -23.59 -16.61
CA TRP A 60 12.86 -23.17 -17.83
C TRP A 60 13.37 -21.79 -18.31
N LEU A 61 13.52 -20.82 -17.40
CA LEU A 61 14.05 -19.49 -17.72
C LEU A 61 15.50 -19.57 -18.21
N GLN A 62 16.35 -20.37 -17.57
CA GLN A 62 17.75 -20.59 -17.98
C GLN A 62 17.89 -21.17 -19.38
N GLN A 63 16.92 -21.98 -19.80
CA GLN A 63 16.91 -22.58 -21.14
C GLN A 63 16.32 -21.66 -22.21
N ASN A 64 15.35 -20.81 -21.84
CA ASN A 64 14.55 -20.04 -22.81
C ASN A 64 14.83 -18.54 -22.81
N VAL A 65 15.55 -18.01 -21.81
CA VAL A 65 15.96 -16.60 -21.71
C VAL A 65 17.48 -16.49 -21.82
N ALA A 66 17.94 -15.61 -22.68
CA ALA A 66 19.33 -15.60 -23.17
C ALA A 66 20.40 -15.36 -22.09
N SER A 67 20.10 -14.68 -20.98
CA SER A 67 21.08 -14.37 -19.94
C SER A 67 20.44 -14.02 -18.60
N ALA A 68 21.17 -14.27 -17.51
CA ALA A 68 20.82 -13.79 -16.17
C ALA A 68 20.71 -12.25 -16.14
N GLY A 69 19.96 -11.72 -15.18
CA GLY A 69 19.71 -10.28 -15.05
C GLY A 69 18.68 -9.70 -16.02
N GLN A 70 18.10 -10.54 -16.91
CA GLN A 70 16.94 -10.12 -17.70
C GLN A 70 15.69 -9.97 -16.82
N ARG A 71 14.75 -9.11 -17.24
CA ARG A 71 13.51 -8.84 -16.50
C ARG A 71 12.44 -9.82 -16.97
N VAL A 72 11.70 -10.35 -16.02
CA VAL A 72 10.52 -11.19 -16.29
C VAL A 72 9.31 -10.53 -15.67
N LEU A 73 8.34 -10.18 -16.51
CA LEU A 73 7.09 -9.57 -16.06
C LEU A 73 6.15 -10.65 -15.52
N ILE A 74 5.68 -10.48 -14.29
CA ILE A 74 4.80 -11.43 -13.60
C ILE A 74 3.38 -10.85 -13.54
N LEU A 75 2.49 -11.42 -14.38
CA LEU A 75 1.07 -11.04 -14.50
C LEU A 75 0.20 -12.20 -14.01
N ILE A 76 0.47 -12.67 -12.80
CA ILE A 76 -0.19 -13.80 -12.17
C ILE A 76 -1.12 -13.29 -11.07
N PRO A 77 -2.40 -13.73 -10.98
CA PRO A 77 -3.28 -13.39 -9.87
C PRO A 77 -2.69 -13.78 -8.51
N PRO A 78 -3.19 -13.19 -7.39
CA PRO A 78 -2.81 -13.65 -6.06
C PRO A 78 -3.11 -15.14 -5.88
N GLY A 79 -2.14 -15.89 -5.39
CA GLY A 79 -2.25 -17.33 -5.19
C GLY A 79 -0.87 -18.00 -5.16
N LEU A 80 -0.86 -19.33 -5.09
CA LEU A 80 0.40 -20.11 -4.99
C LEU A 80 1.24 -20.02 -6.26
N ASP A 81 0.61 -19.95 -7.44
CA ASP A 81 1.31 -19.79 -8.72
C ASP A 81 2.11 -18.48 -8.79
N PHE A 82 1.66 -17.43 -8.09
CA PHE A 82 2.43 -16.19 -7.99
C PHE A 82 3.75 -16.42 -7.26
N LEU A 83 3.75 -17.20 -6.17
CA LEU A 83 4.97 -17.54 -5.43
C LEU A 83 5.93 -18.33 -6.31
N ALA A 84 5.43 -19.36 -6.98
CA ALA A 84 6.21 -20.18 -7.90
C ALA A 84 6.83 -19.33 -9.02
N GLY A 85 6.07 -18.41 -9.60
CA GLY A 85 6.54 -17.48 -10.63
C GLY A 85 7.59 -16.51 -10.12
N PHE A 86 7.38 -15.92 -8.95
CA PHE A 86 8.33 -14.97 -8.34
C PHE A 86 9.65 -15.67 -7.99
N PHE A 87 9.59 -16.78 -7.23
CA PHE A 87 10.79 -17.52 -6.85
C PHE A 87 11.46 -18.17 -8.07
N GLY A 88 10.70 -18.61 -9.05
CA GLY A 88 11.24 -19.11 -10.31
C GLY A 88 12.08 -18.06 -11.06
N CYS A 89 11.65 -16.80 -11.09
CA CYS A 89 12.48 -15.71 -11.62
C CYS A 89 13.78 -15.56 -10.84
N VAL A 90 13.72 -15.56 -9.52
CA VAL A 90 14.89 -15.47 -8.63
C VAL A 90 15.83 -16.65 -8.85
N TYR A 91 15.31 -17.88 -8.93
CA TYR A 91 16.07 -19.10 -9.17
C TYR A 91 16.66 -19.17 -10.58
N GLY A 92 16.04 -18.54 -11.56
CA GLY A 92 16.59 -18.36 -12.90
C GLY A 92 17.70 -17.32 -12.98
N GLY A 93 17.98 -16.57 -11.90
CA GLY A 93 18.90 -15.44 -11.90
C GLY A 93 18.31 -14.22 -12.62
N MET A 94 16.99 -14.15 -12.77
CA MET A 94 16.28 -13.07 -13.45
C MET A 94 15.81 -12.01 -12.44
N ILE A 95 15.50 -10.82 -12.96
CA ILE A 95 14.91 -9.74 -12.19
C ILE A 95 13.38 -9.86 -12.30
N ALA A 96 12.71 -10.17 -11.19
CA ALA A 96 11.26 -10.27 -11.14
C ALA A 96 10.61 -8.89 -11.26
N VAL A 97 9.56 -8.78 -12.07
CA VAL A 97 8.77 -7.53 -12.24
C VAL A 97 7.30 -7.84 -11.95
N PRO A 98 6.89 -7.86 -10.68
CA PRO A 98 5.50 -8.08 -10.32
C PRO A 98 4.63 -6.90 -10.78
N ALA A 99 3.55 -7.20 -11.49
CA ALA A 99 2.58 -6.20 -11.90
C ALA A 99 1.15 -6.75 -11.86
N TYR A 100 0.20 -5.84 -11.84
CA TYR A 100 -1.22 -6.20 -11.77
C TYR A 100 -1.65 -6.90 -13.06
N PRO A 101 -2.23 -8.11 -13.00
CA PRO A 101 -2.71 -8.80 -14.19
C PRO A 101 -3.89 -8.06 -14.83
N PRO A 102 -4.03 -8.11 -16.17
CA PRO A 102 -5.14 -7.47 -16.86
C PRO A 102 -6.46 -8.18 -16.57
N HIS A 103 -7.47 -7.44 -16.07
CA HIS A 103 -8.85 -7.92 -15.95
C HIS A 103 -9.69 -7.43 -17.13
N SER A 104 -10.57 -8.26 -17.67
CA SER A 104 -11.37 -8.02 -18.88
C SER A 104 -12.28 -6.80 -18.84
N THR A 105 -12.64 -6.28 -17.66
CA THR A 105 -13.68 -5.26 -17.49
C THR A 105 -13.20 -3.81 -17.33
N ARG A 106 -11.89 -3.57 -17.09
CA ARG A 106 -11.34 -2.20 -16.90
C ARG A 106 -10.21 -1.89 -17.88
N ARG A 107 -10.51 -1.93 -19.17
CA ARG A 107 -9.53 -1.94 -20.26
C ARG A 107 -8.60 -0.73 -20.40
N THR A 108 -8.97 0.49 -20.06
CA THR A 108 -8.21 1.66 -20.57
C THR A 108 -7.07 2.15 -19.68
N ARG A 109 -7.27 2.31 -18.36
CA ARG A 109 -6.22 2.89 -17.46
C ARG A 109 -5.20 1.87 -16.95
N LEU A 110 -5.64 0.64 -16.65
CA LEU A 110 -4.74 -0.42 -16.19
C LEU A 110 -3.83 -0.88 -17.33
N LEU A 111 -4.33 -0.92 -18.56
CA LEU A 111 -3.54 -1.26 -19.75
C LEU A 111 -2.45 -0.24 -20.02
N SER A 112 -2.76 1.07 -20.02
CA SER A 112 -1.74 2.10 -20.27
C SER A 112 -0.63 2.10 -19.21
N ARG A 113 -0.96 1.78 -17.94
CA ARG A 113 0.05 1.61 -16.90
C ARG A 113 0.91 0.37 -17.13
N LEU A 114 0.29 -0.75 -17.51
CA LEU A 114 0.98 -2.00 -17.78
C LEU A 114 1.91 -1.86 -19.00
N GLU A 115 1.45 -1.20 -20.04
CA GLU A 115 2.25 -0.87 -21.23
C GLU A 115 3.46 -0.01 -20.85
N ALA A 116 3.28 1.03 -20.03
CA ALA A 116 4.37 1.88 -19.56
C ALA A 116 5.39 1.11 -18.68
N ILE A 117 4.93 0.16 -17.84
CA ILE A 117 5.80 -0.73 -17.08
C ILE A 117 6.61 -1.61 -18.03
N ALA A 118 5.95 -2.23 -19.00
CA ALA A 118 6.60 -3.11 -19.96
C ALA A 118 7.60 -2.36 -20.86
N GLU A 119 7.26 -1.16 -21.30
CA GLU A 119 8.17 -0.31 -22.06
C GLU A 119 9.45 0.02 -21.26
N ASN A 120 9.29 0.42 -19.99
CA ASN A 120 10.45 0.74 -19.15
C ASN A 120 11.23 -0.50 -18.72
N ALA A 121 10.57 -1.59 -18.32
CA ALA A 121 11.23 -2.83 -17.88
C ALA A 121 11.89 -3.57 -19.05
N ALA A 122 11.34 -3.47 -20.26
CA ALA A 122 11.73 -4.25 -21.45
C ALA A 122 11.92 -5.75 -21.11
N PRO A 123 10.85 -6.47 -20.69
CA PRO A 123 10.95 -7.83 -20.19
C PRO A 123 11.33 -8.81 -21.30
N ALA A 124 12.16 -9.81 -20.98
CA ALA A 124 12.52 -10.90 -21.90
C ALA A 124 11.42 -11.98 -21.98
N ALA A 125 10.62 -12.10 -20.94
CA ALA A 125 9.46 -13.00 -20.87
C ALA A 125 8.35 -12.43 -19.99
N VAL A 126 7.14 -12.93 -20.20
CA VAL A 126 5.96 -12.64 -19.36
C VAL A 126 5.39 -13.96 -18.83
N PHE A 127 5.26 -14.05 -17.52
CA PHE A 127 4.53 -15.13 -16.87
C PHE A 127 3.11 -14.72 -16.52
N THR A 128 2.17 -15.60 -16.77
CA THR A 128 0.75 -15.45 -16.46
C THR A 128 0.12 -16.81 -16.17
N THR A 129 -1.18 -16.92 -16.05
CA THR A 129 -1.92 -18.20 -15.96
C THR A 129 -2.49 -18.59 -17.32
N ALA A 130 -2.85 -19.88 -17.50
CA ALA A 130 -3.49 -20.38 -18.73
C ALA A 130 -4.78 -19.60 -19.05
N GLU A 131 -5.55 -19.24 -18.03
CA GLU A 131 -6.77 -18.45 -18.16
C GLU A 131 -6.50 -17.05 -18.77
N LEU A 132 -5.46 -16.37 -18.29
CA LEU A 132 -5.13 -15.00 -18.71
C LEU A 132 -4.23 -14.95 -19.97
N LEU A 133 -3.62 -16.07 -20.34
CA LEU A 133 -2.66 -16.12 -21.43
C LEU A 133 -3.17 -15.54 -22.76
N PRO A 134 -4.42 -15.79 -23.20
CA PRO A 134 -4.94 -15.18 -24.43
C PRO A 134 -4.98 -13.65 -24.38
N ALA A 135 -5.43 -13.08 -23.26
CA ALA A 135 -5.48 -11.64 -23.07
C ALA A 135 -4.09 -11.00 -22.96
N VAL A 136 -3.16 -11.66 -22.26
CA VAL A 136 -1.77 -11.21 -22.10
C VAL A 136 -1.02 -11.28 -23.43
N ARG A 137 -1.20 -12.33 -24.23
CA ARG A 137 -0.62 -12.44 -25.57
C ARG A 137 -1.09 -11.30 -26.47
N GLN A 138 -2.37 -10.94 -26.44
CA GLN A 138 -2.89 -9.84 -27.25
C GLN A 138 -2.17 -8.51 -26.95
N ILE A 139 -1.70 -8.30 -25.71
CA ILE A 139 -0.96 -7.09 -25.31
C ILE A 139 0.52 -7.18 -25.72
N PHE A 140 1.15 -8.36 -25.57
CA PHE A 140 2.61 -8.51 -25.63
C PHE A 140 3.14 -9.35 -26.79
N GLU A 141 2.28 -9.92 -27.65
CA GLU A 141 2.65 -10.89 -28.72
C GLU A 141 3.76 -10.40 -29.64
N ARG A 142 3.86 -9.08 -29.83
CA ARG A 142 4.88 -8.47 -30.70
C ARG A 142 6.17 -8.10 -29.97
N THR A 143 6.22 -8.18 -28.64
CA THR A 143 7.33 -7.63 -27.83
C THR A 143 8.07 -8.70 -27.06
N CYS A 144 7.39 -9.70 -26.51
CA CYS A 144 8.03 -10.76 -25.73
C CYS A 144 7.21 -12.05 -25.66
N ARG A 145 7.88 -13.15 -25.28
CA ARG A 145 7.23 -14.45 -25.11
C ARG A 145 6.38 -14.49 -23.86
N CYS A 146 5.13 -14.96 -24.00
CA CYS A 146 4.18 -15.13 -22.91
C CYS A 146 3.94 -16.60 -22.59
N HIS A 147 4.05 -16.98 -21.31
CA HIS A 147 3.95 -18.36 -20.84
C HIS A 147 2.98 -18.48 -19.68
N ALA A 148 2.20 -19.57 -19.68
CA ALA A 148 1.33 -19.98 -18.60
C ALA A 148 2.12 -20.82 -17.60
N ILE A 149 2.27 -20.31 -16.37
CA ILE A 149 3.08 -20.97 -15.36
C ILE A 149 2.41 -22.23 -14.79
N ASP A 150 1.11 -22.21 -14.61
CA ASP A 150 0.30 -23.33 -14.16
C ASP A 150 0.41 -24.54 -15.12
N ASN A 151 0.42 -24.31 -16.43
CA ASN A 151 0.68 -25.37 -17.41
C ASN A 151 2.09 -25.94 -17.28
N LEU A 152 3.11 -25.08 -17.13
CA LEU A 152 4.49 -25.51 -16.94
C LEU A 152 4.63 -26.37 -15.67
N LEU A 153 4.04 -25.94 -14.57
CA LEU A 153 4.09 -26.67 -13.31
C LEU A 153 3.34 -28.00 -13.36
N ALA A 154 2.23 -28.08 -14.10
CA ALA A 154 1.44 -29.30 -14.24
C ALA A 154 2.11 -30.37 -15.12
N THR A 155 2.89 -29.97 -16.13
CA THR A 155 3.39 -30.91 -17.16
C THR A 155 4.88 -31.22 -17.07
N GLU A 156 5.73 -30.28 -16.65
CA GLU A 156 7.17 -30.36 -16.80
C GLU A 156 7.96 -30.19 -15.50
N ALA A 157 7.28 -29.88 -14.37
CA ALA A 157 7.95 -29.44 -13.15
C ALA A 157 9.00 -30.44 -12.62
N SER A 158 8.72 -31.75 -12.67
CA SER A 158 9.64 -32.76 -12.14
C SER A 158 10.93 -32.86 -12.95
N GLU A 159 10.84 -32.91 -14.29
CA GLU A 159 12.02 -33.01 -15.15
C GLU A 159 12.83 -31.71 -15.15
N LEU A 160 12.19 -30.55 -15.12
CA LEU A 160 12.86 -29.27 -15.17
C LEU A 160 13.58 -28.96 -13.84
N SER A 161 13.01 -29.34 -12.69
CA SER A 161 13.64 -29.07 -11.40
C SER A 161 15.03 -29.70 -11.29
N ASP A 162 15.24 -30.90 -11.88
CA ASP A 162 16.52 -31.62 -11.87
C ASP A 162 17.56 -31.00 -12.80
N ARG A 163 17.13 -30.19 -13.78
CA ARG A 163 18.01 -29.49 -14.73
C ARG A 163 18.43 -28.10 -14.23
N TRP A 164 17.90 -27.66 -13.12
CA TRP A 164 18.22 -26.34 -12.56
C TRP A 164 19.69 -26.26 -12.14
N THR A 165 20.32 -25.13 -12.45
CA THR A 165 21.67 -24.79 -11.98
C THR A 165 21.66 -23.53 -11.18
N SER A 166 22.40 -23.49 -10.06
CA SER A 166 22.45 -22.30 -9.22
C SER A 166 23.01 -21.11 -9.99
N PRO A 167 22.28 -19.99 -10.11
CA PRO A 167 22.78 -18.82 -10.82
C PRO A 167 23.87 -18.11 -10.00
N ALA A 168 24.81 -17.44 -10.70
CA ALA A 168 25.86 -16.64 -10.08
C ALA A 168 25.28 -15.27 -9.61
N VAL A 169 24.52 -15.27 -8.51
CA VAL A 169 23.93 -14.08 -7.89
C VAL A 169 24.49 -13.86 -6.49
N SER A 170 24.47 -12.61 -6.03
CA SER A 170 24.96 -12.18 -4.73
C SER A 170 23.96 -11.25 -4.05
N ALA A 171 24.26 -10.82 -2.84
CA ALA A 171 23.45 -9.81 -2.14
C ALA A 171 23.25 -8.51 -2.94
N GLN A 172 24.21 -8.13 -3.77
CA GLN A 172 24.17 -6.92 -4.61
C GLN A 172 23.40 -7.12 -5.92
N SER A 173 23.15 -8.37 -6.32
CA SER A 173 22.36 -8.65 -7.53
C SER A 173 20.92 -8.18 -7.35
N LEU A 174 20.36 -7.58 -8.39
CA LEU A 174 18.95 -7.19 -8.38
C LEU A 174 18.06 -8.44 -8.36
N ALA A 175 17.14 -8.49 -7.40
CA ALA A 175 16.14 -9.54 -7.30
C ALA A 175 14.83 -9.14 -7.99
N MET A 176 14.45 -7.86 -7.92
CA MET A 176 13.19 -7.39 -8.48
C MET A 176 13.18 -5.90 -8.81
N LEU A 177 12.23 -5.50 -9.66
CA LEU A 177 11.81 -4.12 -9.85
C LEU A 177 10.42 -3.94 -9.26
N GLN A 178 10.29 -3.06 -8.27
CA GLN A 178 8.99 -2.66 -7.70
C GLN A 178 8.51 -1.40 -8.38
N TYR A 179 7.44 -1.49 -9.17
CA TYR A 179 6.89 -0.31 -9.86
C TYR A 179 5.97 0.49 -8.96
N THR A 180 6.37 1.73 -8.67
CA THR A 180 5.56 2.72 -7.94
C THR A 180 4.79 3.63 -8.88
N SER A 181 3.74 4.29 -8.38
CA SER A 181 3.02 5.33 -9.11
C SER A 181 3.83 6.63 -9.09
N GLY A 182 4.83 6.74 -9.95
CA GLY A 182 5.74 7.88 -9.98
C GLY A 182 5.05 9.25 -9.91
N SER A 183 5.70 10.19 -9.26
CA SER A 183 5.22 11.59 -9.13
C SER A 183 5.08 12.31 -10.47
N THR A 184 5.68 11.78 -11.54
CA THR A 184 5.61 12.31 -12.91
C THR A 184 4.51 11.68 -13.77
N GLY A 185 3.70 10.75 -13.21
CA GLY A 185 2.63 10.03 -13.93
C GLY A 185 3.10 8.74 -14.60
N ALA A 186 4.35 8.64 -15.03
CA ALA A 186 4.94 7.39 -15.50
C ALA A 186 5.38 6.53 -14.31
N PRO A 187 5.18 5.19 -14.34
CA PRO A 187 5.64 4.31 -13.28
C PRO A 187 7.18 4.27 -13.23
N ASN A 188 7.73 4.26 -12.02
CA ASN A 188 9.17 4.13 -11.79
C ASN A 188 9.47 2.74 -11.23
N GLY A 189 10.38 1.99 -11.87
CA GLY A 189 10.87 0.71 -11.39
C GLY A 189 11.96 0.90 -10.34
N VAL A 190 11.62 0.74 -9.07
CA VAL A 190 12.60 0.78 -7.98
C VAL A 190 13.45 -0.49 -8.03
N MET A 191 14.78 -0.35 -7.98
CA MET A 191 15.75 -1.44 -8.10
C MET A 191 16.07 -2.05 -6.74
N LEU A 192 15.53 -3.23 -6.44
CA LEU A 192 15.77 -3.94 -5.17
C LEU A 192 16.75 -5.09 -5.38
N SER A 193 17.83 -5.07 -4.59
CA SER A 193 18.77 -6.19 -4.52
C SER A 193 18.31 -7.24 -3.52
N HIS A 194 18.89 -8.45 -3.58
CA HIS A 194 18.72 -9.47 -2.55
C HIS A 194 19.10 -8.93 -1.16
N GLY A 195 20.19 -8.16 -1.08
CA GLY A 195 20.67 -7.57 0.16
C GLY A 195 19.69 -6.59 0.78
N ASN A 196 19.08 -5.71 -0.02
CA ASN A 196 18.04 -4.79 0.46
C ASN A 196 16.86 -5.54 1.09
N LEU A 197 16.37 -6.59 0.40
CA LEU A 197 15.24 -7.41 0.86
C LEU A 197 15.55 -8.13 2.17
N LEU A 198 16.74 -8.74 2.27
CA LEU A 198 17.14 -9.46 3.48
C LEU A 198 17.41 -8.53 4.67
N ASP A 199 18.04 -7.38 4.44
CA ASP A 199 18.25 -6.37 5.47
C ASP A 199 16.93 -5.87 6.04
N ASN A 200 16.00 -5.47 5.17
CA ASN A 200 14.69 -4.99 5.60
C ASN A 200 13.86 -6.08 6.28
N SER A 201 13.94 -7.34 5.82
CA SER A 201 13.30 -8.48 6.49
C SER A 201 13.84 -8.70 7.91
N GLU A 202 15.15 -8.56 8.13
CA GLU A 202 15.73 -8.66 9.48
C GLU A 202 15.26 -7.49 10.36
N GLN A 203 15.15 -6.28 9.80
CA GLN A 203 14.62 -5.13 10.54
C GLN A 203 13.15 -5.34 10.95
N ILE A 204 12.31 -5.80 10.03
CA ILE A 204 10.91 -6.14 10.32
C ILE A 204 10.84 -7.23 11.40
N ARG A 205 11.70 -8.25 11.34
CA ARG A 205 11.78 -9.30 12.36
C ARG A 205 12.03 -8.73 13.75
N LEU A 206 12.99 -7.81 13.87
CA LEU A 206 13.34 -7.17 15.13
C LEU A 206 12.20 -6.31 15.67
N TYR A 207 11.60 -5.48 14.82
CA TYR A 207 10.58 -4.51 15.20
C TYR A 207 9.22 -5.13 15.50
N TYR A 208 8.81 -6.14 14.73
CA TYR A 208 7.58 -6.89 15.01
C TYR A 208 7.79 -8.01 16.05
N GLU A 209 9.04 -8.17 16.53
CA GLU A 209 9.45 -9.30 17.39
C GLU A 209 8.98 -10.64 16.80
N HIS A 210 9.12 -10.77 15.49
CA HIS A 210 8.72 -11.96 14.78
C HIS A 210 9.63 -13.15 15.07
N SER A 211 9.05 -14.32 15.13
CA SER A 211 9.73 -15.62 15.30
C SER A 211 9.04 -16.69 14.47
N GLN A 212 9.54 -17.92 14.52
CA GLN A 212 8.88 -19.07 13.90
C GLN A 212 7.50 -19.38 14.50
N ALA A 213 7.20 -18.92 15.71
CA ALA A 213 5.88 -19.02 16.33
C ALA A 213 4.88 -17.98 15.82
N SER A 214 5.33 -16.99 15.06
CA SER A 214 4.45 -16.00 14.44
C SER A 214 3.59 -16.66 13.36
N ARG A 215 2.40 -16.14 13.15
CA ARG A 215 1.45 -16.59 12.12
C ARG A 215 0.98 -15.36 11.34
N VAL A 216 1.32 -15.30 10.06
CA VAL A 216 1.05 -14.12 9.21
C VAL A 216 -0.13 -14.39 8.30
N PHE A 217 -1.17 -13.58 8.40
CA PHE A 217 -2.30 -13.59 7.47
C PHE A 217 -2.31 -12.32 6.62
N SER A 218 -2.56 -12.45 5.30
CA SER A 218 -2.65 -11.28 4.43
C SER A 218 -3.66 -11.42 3.30
N TRP A 219 -4.34 -10.32 3.00
CA TRP A 219 -5.17 -10.11 1.82
C TRP A 219 -4.55 -9.07 0.87
N LEU A 220 -3.37 -8.53 1.20
CA LEU A 220 -2.73 -7.47 0.43
C LEU A 220 -2.25 -7.96 -0.94
N PRO A 221 -2.32 -7.11 -1.98
CA PRO A 221 -1.88 -7.49 -3.32
C PRO A 221 -0.38 -7.85 -3.35
N PRO A 222 0.02 -8.99 -3.93
CA PRO A 222 1.43 -9.41 -3.97
C PRO A 222 2.28 -8.61 -4.97
N TYR A 223 1.71 -7.71 -5.75
CA TYR A 223 2.42 -6.76 -6.63
C TYR A 223 2.67 -5.40 -5.97
N HIS A 224 2.32 -5.26 -4.71
CA HIS A 224 2.63 -4.09 -3.88
C HIS A 224 3.70 -4.49 -2.85
N ASP A 225 4.64 -3.57 -2.56
CA ASP A 225 5.73 -3.78 -1.61
C ASP A 225 5.26 -4.34 -0.26
N MET A 226 4.23 -3.74 0.34
CA MET A 226 3.69 -4.17 1.63
C MET A 226 3.13 -5.61 1.57
N GLY A 227 2.47 -6.00 0.48
CA GLY A 227 1.96 -7.35 0.29
C GLY A 227 3.07 -8.36 -0.01
N LEU A 228 3.99 -8.03 -0.92
CA LEU A 228 5.07 -8.93 -1.30
C LEU A 228 6.16 -9.03 -0.21
N ILE A 229 6.74 -7.90 0.18
CA ILE A 229 7.89 -7.91 1.09
C ILE A 229 7.45 -8.16 2.53
N GLY A 230 6.44 -7.40 3.01
CA GLY A 230 5.98 -7.47 4.40
C GLY A 230 5.16 -8.71 4.72
N CYS A 231 4.41 -9.27 3.76
CA CYS A 231 3.47 -10.34 4.03
C CYS A 231 3.80 -11.69 3.36
N ILE A 232 4.66 -11.71 2.34
CA ILE A 232 5.08 -12.96 1.67
C ILE A 232 6.55 -13.27 1.96
N LEU A 233 7.47 -12.37 1.60
CA LEU A 233 8.89 -12.63 1.80
C LEU A 233 9.27 -12.68 3.28
N GLN A 234 8.65 -11.85 4.11
CA GLN A 234 8.92 -11.83 5.55
C GLN A 234 8.62 -13.16 6.27
N PRO A 235 7.43 -13.79 6.14
CA PRO A 235 7.19 -15.12 6.73
C PRO A 235 8.14 -16.20 6.19
N LEU A 236 8.43 -16.20 4.89
CA LEU A 236 9.38 -17.13 4.29
C LEU A 236 10.81 -16.93 4.84
N TYR A 237 11.24 -15.68 5.02
CA TYR A 237 12.49 -15.35 5.70
C TYR A 237 12.53 -15.93 7.12
N LEU A 238 11.46 -15.84 7.87
CA LEU A 238 11.34 -16.35 9.24
C LEU A 238 11.20 -17.88 9.31
N GLY A 239 10.58 -18.50 8.32
CA GLY A 239 10.11 -19.90 8.37
C GLY A 239 8.90 -20.05 9.28
N CYS A 240 8.01 -19.09 9.28
CA CYS A 240 6.75 -19.14 10.01
C CYS A 240 5.56 -19.32 9.06
N PRO A 241 4.43 -19.86 9.54
CA PRO A 241 3.24 -20.07 8.71
C PRO A 241 2.70 -18.78 8.09
N LEU A 242 2.31 -18.87 6.81
CA LEU A 242 1.68 -17.82 6.03
C LEU A 242 0.36 -18.31 5.45
N GLN A 243 -0.70 -17.53 5.63
CA GLN A 243 -1.98 -17.75 4.94
C GLN A 243 -2.38 -16.49 4.18
N LEU A 244 -2.85 -16.67 2.95
CA LEU A 244 -3.24 -15.60 2.04
C LEU A 244 -4.69 -15.74 1.59
N MET A 245 -5.32 -14.62 1.23
CA MET A 245 -6.53 -14.59 0.41
C MET A 245 -6.46 -13.47 -0.64
N SER A 246 -7.34 -13.54 -1.63
CA SER A 246 -7.43 -12.48 -2.65
C SER A 246 -7.91 -11.15 -2.04
N PRO A 247 -7.32 -10.00 -2.46
CA PRO A 247 -7.84 -8.68 -2.11
C PRO A 247 -9.32 -8.48 -2.46
N MET A 248 -9.81 -9.17 -3.49
CA MET A 248 -11.21 -9.08 -3.90
C MET A 248 -12.16 -9.68 -2.87
N HIS A 249 -11.77 -10.79 -2.23
CA HIS A 249 -12.58 -11.42 -1.18
C HIS A 249 -12.74 -10.51 0.04
N PHE A 250 -11.66 -9.84 0.44
CA PHE A 250 -11.72 -8.80 1.47
C PHE A 250 -12.65 -7.64 1.08
N LEU A 251 -12.50 -7.09 -0.13
CA LEU A 251 -13.32 -5.96 -0.58
C LEU A 251 -14.81 -6.30 -0.73
N GLN A 252 -15.12 -7.53 -1.11
CA GLN A 252 -16.51 -8.01 -1.20
C GLN A 252 -17.15 -8.13 0.18
N GLN A 253 -16.44 -8.75 1.14
CA GLN A 253 -16.93 -9.00 2.49
C GLN A 253 -15.79 -8.87 3.51
N PRO A 254 -15.61 -7.68 4.13
CA PRO A 254 -14.45 -7.40 5.00
C PRO A 254 -14.35 -8.30 6.22
N ILE A 255 -15.47 -8.83 6.73
CA ILE A 255 -15.49 -9.76 7.86
C ILE A 255 -14.67 -11.03 7.60
N ARG A 256 -14.49 -11.43 6.34
CA ARG A 256 -13.62 -12.57 5.96
C ARG A 256 -12.19 -12.41 6.47
N TRP A 257 -11.67 -11.19 6.43
CA TRP A 257 -10.35 -10.90 6.99
C TRP A 257 -10.29 -11.16 8.50
N LEU A 258 -11.27 -10.67 9.25
CA LEU A 258 -11.31 -10.82 10.71
C LEU A 258 -11.56 -12.29 11.10
N ARG A 259 -12.44 -13.00 10.37
CA ARG A 259 -12.67 -14.43 10.57
C ARG A 259 -11.42 -15.25 10.29
N ALA A 260 -10.72 -15.00 9.19
CA ALA A 260 -9.46 -15.68 8.90
C ALA A 260 -8.41 -15.45 10.00
N ILE A 261 -8.29 -14.23 10.54
CA ILE A 261 -7.42 -13.95 11.71
C ILE A 261 -7.84 -14.78 12.92
N SER A 262 -9.14 -14.81 13.22
CA SER A 262 -9.71 -15.55 14.34
C SER A 262 -9.50 -17.05 14.23
N ASP A 263 -9.90 -17.63 13.09
CA ASP A 263 -9.93 -19.08 12.89
C ASP A 263 -8.53 -19.66 12.79
N TRP A 264 -7.65 -18.95 12.07
CA TRP A 264 -6.27 -19.36 11.87
C TRP A 264 -5.33 -18.90 13.01
N LYS A 265 -5.86 -18.16 14.03
CA LYS A 265 -5.09 -17.61 15.15
C LYS A 265 -3.89 -16.78 14.68
N ALA A 266 -4.09 -15.91 13.71
CA ALA A 266 -3.04 -15.06 13.20
C ALA A 266 -2.52 -14.10 14.29
N THR A 267 -1.20 -13.92 14.33
CA THR A 267 -0.54 -12.97 15.24
C THR A 267 -0.22 -11.65 14.55
N THR A 268 -0.09 -11.67 13.21
CA THR A 268 0.28 -10.52 12.40
C THR A 268 -0.60 -10.44 11.17
N SER A 269 -1.22 -9.30 10.98
CA SER A 269 -1.96 -8.91 9.79
C SER A 269 -2.11 -7.39 9.78
N GLY A 270 -2.55 -6.79 8.67
CA GLY A 270 -2.78 -5.35 8.63
C GLY A 270 -3.11 -4.83 7.25
N GLY A 271 -3.11 -3.50 7.15
CA GLY A 271 -3.40 -2.78 5.92
C GLY A 271 -3.48 -1.27 6.14
N PRO A 272 -3.80 -0.47 5.13
CA PRO A 272 -4.01 0.97 5.27
C PRO A 272 -5.33 1.28 6.01
N ASN A 273 -5.52 2.55 6.41
CA ASN A 273 -6.69 3.00 7.18
C ASN A 273 -8.02 2.50 6.62
N PHE A 274 -8.19 2.56 5.29
CA PHE A 274 -9.45 2.18 4.65
C PHE A 274 -9.86 0.74 4.96
N ALA A 275 -8.91 -0.15 5.23
CA ALA A 275 -9.23 -1.55 5.52
C ALA A 275 -9.90 -1.69 6.88
N TYR A 276 -9.37 -1.00 7.87
CA TYR A 276 -9.94 -0.94 9.20
C TYR A 276 -11.29 -0.22 9.20
N ASP A 277 -11.38 0.93 8.53
CA ASP A 277 -12.62 1.68 8.38
C ASP A 277 -13.71 0.85 7.67
N LEU A 278 -13.34 0.09 6.65
CA LEU A 278 -14.28 -0.76 5.90
C LEU A 278 -14.88 -1.88 6.77
N CYS A 279 -14.08 -2.46 7.68
CA CYS A 279 -14.59 -3.45 8.65
C CYS A 279 -15.59 -2.81 9.62
N VAL A 280 -15.31 -1.60 10.10
CA VAL A 280 -16.22 -0.87 10.99
C VAL A 280 -17.50 -0.43 10.27
N ASP A 281 -17.37 0.09 9.05
CA ASP A 281 -18.51 0.60 8.27
C ASP A 281 -19.47 -0.51 7.81
N ARG A 282 -18.99 -1.76 7.75
CA ARG A 282 -19.78 -2.96 7.41
C ARG A 282 -19.95 -3.91 8.59
N PHE A 283 -19.76 -3.40 9.80
CA PHE A 283 -19.92 -4.21 11.01
C PHE A 283 -21.35 -4.72 11.16
N ASP A 284 -21.47 -6.05 11.36
CA ASP A 284 -22.69 -6.73 11.74
C ASP A 284 -22.38 -7.68 12.90
N SER A 285 -23.06 -7.48 14.05
CA SER A 285 -22.84 -8.30 15.25
C SER A 285 -23.21 -9.78 15.03
N GLY A 286 -24.19 -10.07 14.16
CA GLY A 286 -24.57 -11.44 13.79
C GLY A 286 -23.47 -12.17 13.02
N GLU A 287 -22.77 -11.45 12.14
CA GLU A 287 -21.62 -11.99 11.41
C GLU A 287 -20.36 -12.13 12.30
N CYS A 288 -20.30 -11.48 13.46
CA CYS A 288 -19.17 -11.56 14.39
C CYS A 288 -19.32 -12.63 15.47
N ALA A 289 -20.36 -13.49 15.42
CA ALA A 289 -20.53 -14.57 16.38
C ALA A 289 -19.32 -15.52 16.38
N GLY A 290 -18.71 -15.75 17.55
CA GLY A 290 -17.54 -16.62 17.73
C GLY A 290 -16.20 -16.01 17.29
N LEU A 291 -16.16 -14.74 16.88
CA LEU A 291 -14.93 -14.05 16.51
C LEU A 291 -14.02 -13.87 17.74
N ASP A 292 -12.73 -14.22 17.60
CA ASP A 292 -11.71 -14.03 18.65
C ASP A 292 -10.42 -13.45 18.03
N LEU A 293 -10.20 -12.16 18.26
CA LEU A 293 -9.05 -11.41 17.75
C LEU A 293 -7.92 -11.29 18.80
N SER A 294 -7.98 -12.01 19.92
CA SER A 294 -7.04 -11.89 21.03
C SER A 294 -5.60 -12.27 20.68
N THR A 295 -5.41 -13.13 19.67
CA THR A 295 -4.08 -13.54 19.18
C THR A 295 -3.41 -12.49 18.30
N TRP A 296 -4.17 -11.55 17.72
CA TRP A 296 -3.65 -10.52 16.83
C TRP A 296 -2.85 -9.48 17.62
N SER A 297 -1.53 -9.57 17.53
CA SER A 297 -0.58 -8.77 18.32
C SER A 297 0.15 -7.70 17.49
N VAL A 298 0.16 -7.83 16.15
CA VAL A 298 0.72 -6.85 15.23
C VAL A 298 -0.31 -6.54 14.15
N ALA A 299 -1.12 -5.52 14.40
CA ALA A 299 -2.07 -4.94 13.45
C ALA A 299 -1.41 -3.75 12.74
N PHE A 300 -0.53 -4.04 11.75
CA PHE A 300 0.22 -2.98 11.09
C PHE A 300 -0.69 -2.06 10.29
N ASN A 301 -0.46 -0.74 10.41
CA ASN A 301 -1.16 0.30 9.67
C ASN A 301 -0.15 1.28 9.06
N GLY A 302 -0.20 1.45 7.74
CA GLY A 302 0.75 2.29 7.02
C GLY A 302 0.35 2.53 5.58
N ALA A 303 1.34 2.91 4.78
CA ALA A 303 1.20 3.24 3.37
C ALA A 303 0.49 4.60 3.08
N GLU A 304 -0.08 5.24 4.09
CA GLU A 304 -0.67 6.58 4.09
C GLU A 304 -0.58 7.15 5.52
N PRO A 305 -0.77 8.45 5.77
CA PRO A 305 -0.80 8.98 7.13
C PRO A 305 -1.84 8.26 7.97
N VAL A 306 -1.41 7.69 9.09
CA VAL A 306 -2.29 6.91 9.97
C VAL A 306 -3.22 7.85 10.72
N ARG A 307 -4.51 7.50 10.75
CA ARG A 307 -5.56 8.34 11.34
C ARG A 307 -5.93 7.86 12.74
N ALA A 308 -5.80 8.70 13.75
CA ALA A 308 -6.21 8.40 15.13
C ALA A 308 -7.66 7.93 15.21
N GLN A 309 -8.57 8.60 14.48
CA GLN A 309 -9.98 8.23 14.45
C GLN A 309 -10.24 6.81 13.92
N THR A 310 -9.47 6.35 12.90
CA THR A 310 -9.58 4.98 12.38
C THR A 310 -9.21 3.98 13.47
N LEU A 311 -8.10 4.24 14.19
CA LEU A 311 -7.65 3.37 15.28
C LEU A 311 -8.69 3.31 16.41
N ASP A 312 -9.23 4.47 16.83
CA ASP A 312 -10.21 4.55 17.90
C ASP A 312 -11.52 3.83 17.55
N ARG A 313 -12.04 4.06 16.35
CA ARG A 313 -13.28 3.42 15.86
C ARG A 313 -13.13 1.90 15.79
N PHE A 314 -12.02 1.43 15.21
CA PHE A 314 -11.80 0.00 15.06
C PHE A 314 -11.60 -0.67 16.42
N ALA A 315 -10.78 -0.10 17.31
CA ALA A 315 -10.57 -0.63 18.65
C ALA A 315 -11.90 -0.72 19.42
N ALA A 316 -12.68 0.36 19.48
CA ALA A 316 -13.96 0.37 20.17
C ALA A 316 -14.99 -0.65 19.61
N THR A 317 -14.98 -0.87 18.28
CA THR A 317 -15.89 -1.83 17.64
C THR A 317 -15.52 -3.27 17.96
N PHE A 318 -14.20 -3.60 17.96
CA PHE A 318 -13.73 -4.98 18.05
C PHE A 318 -13.10 -5.37 19.39
N GLU A 319 -13.03 -4.45 20.37
CA GLU A 319 -12.68 -4.77 21.77
C GLU A 319 -13.54 -5.91 22.36
N PRO A 320 -14.86 -5.95 22.17
CA PRO A 320 -15.69 -7.06 22.66
C PRO A 320 -15.33 -8.43 22.06
N TYR A 321 -14.61 -8.44 20.94
CA TYR A 321 -14.12 -9.63 20.24
C TYR A 321 -12.62 -9.90 20.49
N GLY A 322 -12.05 -9.32 21.56
CA GLY A 322 -10.68 -9.55 21.99
C GLY A 322 -9.60 -8.72 21.29
N PHE A 323 -9.97 -7.79 20.39
CA PHE A 323 -8.98 -6.89 19.80
C PHE A 323 -8.48 -5.89 20.84
N ARG A 324 -7.16 -5.75 20.94
CA ARG A 324 -6.51 -4.80 21.87
C ARG A 324 -5.96 -3.61 21.11
N ARG A 325 -6.17 -2.40 21.64
CA ARG A 325 -5.64 -1.17 21.04
C ARG A 325 -4.11 -1.19 20.87
N GLU A 326 -3.41 -1.85 21.79
CA GLU A 326 -1.96 -2.04 21.79
C GLU A 326 -1.48 -2.97 20.66
N ALA A 327 -2.39 -3.70 20.01
CA ALA A 327 -2.06 -4.49 18.82
C ALA A 327 -1.80 -3.62 17.58
N PHE A 328 -2.32 -2.40 17.54
CA PHE A 328 -2.02 -1.49 16.43
C PHE A 328 -0.54 -1.19 16.35
N TYR A 329 -0.04 -1.28 15.13
CA TYR A 329 1.35 -1.03 14.81
C TYR A 329 1.47 -0.02 13.66
N PRO A 330 1.33 1.29 13.94
CA PRO A 330 1.56 2.32 12.94
C PRO A 330 3.03 2.27 12.46
N CYS A 331 3.22 2.32 11.14
CA CYS A 331 4.55 2.27 10.54
C CYS A 331 4.63 3.14 9.30
N TYR A 332 5.85 3.57 8.97
CA TYR A 332 6.15 4.32 7.77
C TYR A 332 7.13 3.54 6.90
N GLY A 333 6.92 3.63 5.59
CA GLY A 333 7.81 3.03 4.61
C GLY A 333 7.43 3.36 3.17
N LEU A 334 8.35 3.03 2.27
CA LEU A 334 8.23 3.25 0.83
C LEU A 334 9.11 2.24 0.09
N ALA A 335 8.77 1.99 -1.17
CA ALA A 335 9.52 1.03 -1.99
C ALA A 335 11.00 1.42 -2.18
N GLU A 336 11.30 2.72 -2.24
CA GLU A 336 12.66 3.26 -2.34
C GLU A 336 13.51 2.96 -1.09
N GLY A 337 12.87 2.74 0.06
CA GLY A 337 13.46 2.25 1.30
C GLY A 337 13.28 0.74 1.50
N THR A 338 13.04 0.00 0.44
CA THR A 338 12.66 -1.42 0.37
C THR A 338 11.22 -1.63 0.84
N LEU A 339 10.91 -1.39 2.11
CA LEU A 339 9.56 -1.37 2.65
C LEU A 339 9.52 -0.54 3.94
N MET A 340 9.97 -1.08 5.07
CA MET A 340 9.83 -0.46 6.39
C MET A 340 11.00 0.48 6.68
N VAL A 341 10.70 1.71 7.09
CA VAL A 341 11.65 2.76 7.46
C VAL A 341 11.56 3.08 8.95
N SER A 342 10.36 3.12 9.51
CA SER A 342 10.15 3.33 10.93
C SER A 342 8.95 2.51 11.43
N GLY A 343 8.94 2.22 12.72
CA GLY A 343 7.88 1.47 13.37
C GLY A 343 7.87 1.66 14.88
N GLY A 344 6.74 1.34 15.49
CA GLY A 344 6.54 1.42 16.92
C GLY A 344 7.18 0.26 17.70
N TRP A 345 6.72 0.08 18.92
CA TRP A 345 7.04 -1.07 19.74
C TRP A 345 5.84 -2.02 19.77
N LYS A 346 6.11 -3.30 19.59
CA LYS A 346 5.07 -4.31 19.73
C LYS A 346 4.43 -4.21 21.12
N THR A 347 3.12 -4.34 21.18
CA THR A 347 2.32 -4.26 22.43
C THR A 347 2.35 -2.90 23.16
N ALA A 348 2.89 -1.86 22.52
CA ALA A 348 2.76 -0.49 23.02
C ALA A 348 1.60 0.23 22.32
N ALA A 349 0.81 0.96 23.08
CA ALA A 349 -0.26 1.77 22.47
C ALA A 349 0.33 2.79 21.48
N PRO A 350 -0.34 3.05 20.36
CA PRO A 350 0.10 4.07 19.41
C PRO A 350 0.26 5.44 20.08
N VAL A 351 1.39 6.09 19.81
CA VAL A 351 1.65 7.46 20.30
C VAL A 351 0.87 8.44 19.43
N ILE A 352 0.09 9.30 20.06
CA ILE A 352 -0.70 10.34 19.39
C ILE A 352 -0.23 11.70 19.88
N GLU A 353 0.14 12.58 18.96
CA GLU A 353 0.49 13.96 19.22
C GLU A 353 -0.65 14.87 18.80
N HIS A 354 -1.02 15.79 19.69
CA HIS A 354 -2.06 16.80 19.47
C HIS A 354 -1.39 18.15 19.20
N VAL A 355 -1.56 18.69 18.01
CA VAL A 355 -0.89 19.91 17.57
C VAL A 355 -1.90 20.98 17.16
N GLN A 356 -1.49 22.25 17.24
CA GLN A 356 -2.28 23.37 16.72
C GLN A 356 -2.25 23.33 15.18
N ALA A 357 -3.41 23.23 14.54
CA ALA A 357 -3.52 23.08 13.09
C ALA A 357 -2.98 24.28 12.32
N ASP A 358 -3.21 25.52 12.82
CA ASP A 358 -2.73 26.74 12.20
C ASP A 358 -1.20 26.84 12.18
N ASP A 359 -0.55 26.46 13.29
CA ASP A 359 0.90 26.41 13.37
C ASP A 359 1.46 25.34 12.45
N LEU A 360 0.83 24.16 12.39
CA LEU A 360 1.24 23.09 11.48
C LEU A 360 1.15 23.52 10.01
N GLY A 361 0.13 24.32 9.66
CA GLY A 361 0.00 24.96 8.34
C GLY A 361 1.13 25.92 7.98
N THR A 362 1.86 26.44 8.98
CA THR A 362 3.07 27.26 8.75
C THR A 362 4.37 26.46 8.89
N GLY A 363 4.28 25.13 9.03
CA GLY A 363 5.42 24.23 9.20
C GLY A 363 5.95 24.15 10.63
N ARG A 364 5.28 24.74 11.63
CA ARG A 364 5.67 24.69 13.05
C ARG A 364 4.84 23.64 13.79
N VAL A 365 5.47 22.93 14.69
CA VAL A 365 4.81 21.92 15.55
C VAL A 365 4.63 22.50 16.93
N VAL A 366 3.39 22.84 17.28
CA VAL A 366 3.04 23.37 18.61
C VAL A 366 2.08 22.38 19.26
N SER A 367 2.57 21.69 20.30
CA SER A 367 1.77 20.74 21.07
C SER A 367 0.72 21.46 21.90
N VAL A 368 -0.50 20.94 21.88
CA VAL A 368 -1.63 21.50 22.63
C VAL A 368 -2.45 20.39 23.29
N PRO A 369 -3.16 20.66 24.37
CA PRO A 369 -4.13 19.70 24.93
C PRO A 369 -5.19 19.30 23.91
N VAL A 370 -5.65 18.05 23.95
CA VAL A 370 -6.71 17.53 23.05
C VAL A 370 -8.01 18.32 23.10
N THR A 371 -8.25 19.02 24.21
CA THR A 371 -9.45 19.86 24.43
C THR A 371 -9.34 21.27 23.84
N SER A 372 -8.18 21.64 23.27
CA SER A 372 -7.97 22.95 22.66
C SER A 372 -8.78 23.08 21.36
N THR A 373 -9.07 24.32 20.95
CA THR A 373 -9.68 24.58 19.64
C THR A 373 -8.66 24.46 18.53
N GLY A 374 -9.05 24.01 17.33
CA GLY A 374 -8.17 23.88 16.18
C GLY A 374 -7.09 22.79 16.33
N VAL A 375 -7.38 21.72 17.08
CA VAL A 375 -6.46 20.61 17.31
C VAL A 375 -6.45 19.65 16.12
N GLN A 376 -5.26 19.26 15.70
CA GLN A 376 -5.03 18.12 14.82
C GLN A 376 -4.31 17.01 15.58
N SER A 377 -4.82 15.77 15.47
CA SER A 377 -4.23 14.59 16.10
C SER A 377 -3.42 13.82 15.06
N LEU A 378 -2.13 13.68 15.30
CA LEU A 378 -1.19 12.96 14.44
C LEU A 378 -0.74 11.67 15.13
N VAL A 379 -0.74 10.56 14.40
CA VAL A 379 -0.29 9.27 14.91
C VAL A 379 1.18 9.09 14.55
N SER A 380 2.00 8.74 15.54
CA SER A 380 3.39 8.40 15.30
C SER A 380 3.50 7.13 14.45
N CYS A 381 4.44 7.12 13.53
CA CYS A 381 4.87 5.93 12.80
C CYS A 381 6.10 5.26 13.46
N GLY A 382 6.33 5.54 14.74
CA GLY A 382 7.41 4.95 15.51
C GLY A 382 8.78 5.58 15.25
N ARG A 383 9.82 4.83 15.52
CA ARG A 383 11.22 5.27 15.46
C ARG A 383 11.93 4.69 14.24
N SER A 384 13.02 5.36 13.83
CA SER A 384 13.91 4.81 12.80
C SER A 384 14.45 3.45 13.19
N ILE A 385 14.46 2.53 12.23
CA ILE A 385 14.99 1.17 12.44
C ILE A 385 16.53 1.20 12.63
N PRO A 386 17.12 0.26 13.40
CA PRO A 386 18.56 0.21 13.63
C PRO A 386 19.36 0.09 12.31
N GLY A 387 20.47 0.82 12.25
CA GLY A 387 21.30 0.86 11.03
C GLY A 387 20.80 1.79 9.96
N GLN A 388 19.63 2.42 10.15
CA GLN A 388 19.08 3.44 9.27
C GLN A 388 19.09 4.80 9.97
N GLU A 389 19.60 5.80 9.28
CA GLU A 389 19.55 7.19 9.70
C GLU A 389 18.34 7.88 9.06
N LEU A 390 17.59 8.62 9.88
CA LEU A 390 16.44 9.41 9.46
C LEU A 390 16.66 10.86 9.92
N LYS A 391 16.49 11.80 8.99
CA LYS A 391 16.58 13.24 9.24
C LYS A 391 15.36 13.97 8.71
N ILE A 392 15.02 15.06 9.36
CA ILE A 392 14.03 16.05 8.87
C ILE A 392 14.80 17.22 8.29
N VAL A 393 14.61 17.48 7.01
CA VAL A 393 15.44 18.39 6.23
C VAL A 393 14.57 19.44 5.53
N ASP A 394 15.01 20.69 5.56
CA ASP A 394 14.42 21.76 4.75
C ASP A 394 14.61 21.42 3.26
N PRO A 395 13.53 21.21 2.49
CA PRO A 395 13.63 20.71 1.13
C PRO A 395 14.29 21.68 0.14
N GLU A 396 14.34 22.99 0.47
CA GLU A 396 14.94 24.04 -0.36
C GLU A 396 16.39 24.31 0.04
N ARG A 397 16.67 24.40 1.35
CA ARG A 397 18.00 24.70 1.88
C ARG A 397 18.89 23.47 1.98
N CYS A 398 18.31 22.28 1.97
CA CYS A 398 19.01 21.01 2.20
C CYS A 398 19.81 20.99 3.52
N THR A 399 19.28 21.60 4.57
CA THR A 399 19.85 21.62 5.93
C THR A 399 18.87 20.97 6.90
N GLU A 400 19.38 20.41 8.00
CA GLU A 400 18.52 19.81 9.03
C GLU A 400 17.59 20.86 9.64
N CYS A 401 16.29 20.53 9.74
CA CYS A 401 15.32 21.43 10.34
C CYS A 401 15.54 21.57 11.84
N PRO A 402 15.28 22.77 12.41
CA PRO A 402 15.20 22.91 13.86
C PRO A 402 14.16 21.98 14.48
N PRO A 403 14.29 21.62 15.77
CA PRO A 403 13.25 20.90 16.50
C PRO A 403 11.86 21.55 16.33
N ALA A 404 10.81 20.72 16.39
CA ALA A 404 9.42 21.17 16.24
C ALA A 404 9.12 21.89 14.90
N THR A 405 9.80 21.49 13.82
CA THR A 405 9.58 21.99 12.46
C THR A 405 9.30 20.83 11.50
N VAL A 406 8.33 21.02 10.61
CA VAL A 406 8.04 20.09 9.54
C VAL A 406 9.04 20.27 8.40
N GLY A 407 9.62 19.18 7.92
CA GLY A 407 10.51 19.14 6.77
C GLY A 407 10.36 17.86 5.95
N GLU A 408 11.18 17.72 4.93
CA GLU A 408 11.24 16.50 4.12
C GLU A 408 11.96 15.39 4.91
N ILE A 409 11.40 14.19 4.90
CA ILE A 409 12.01 13.02 5.53
C ILE A 409 13.12 12.52 4.61
N TRP A 410 14.35 12.55 5.09
CA TRP A 410 15.51 11.98 4.40
C TRP A 410 16.01 10.74 5.13
N ILE A 411 16.38 9.71 4.37
CA ILE A 411 16.84 8.43 4.96
C ILE A 411 18.14 7.95 4.32
N ARG A 412 18.94 7.24 5.12
CA ARG A 412 20.18 6.59 4.68
C ARG A 412 20.34 5.27 5.43
N GLY A 413 20.65 4.20 4.72
CA GLY A 413 20.87 2.89 5.35
C GLY A 413 20.91 1.75 4.32
N PRO A 414 21.18 0.53 4.75
CA PRO A 414 21.32 -0.63 3.86
C PRO A 414 20.02 -1.07 3.18
N SER A 415 18.87 -0.70 3.75
CA SER A 415 17.55 -0.90 3.12
C SER A 415 17.21 0.11 2.02
N VAL A 416 17.97 1.22 1.89
CA VAL A 416 17.79 2.16 0.77
C VAL A 416 18.22 1.48 -0.53
N THR A 417 17.34 1.53 -1.54
CA THR A 417 17.52 0.80 -2.78
C THR A 417 18.51 1.48 -3.75
N HIS A 418 18.81 0.83 -4.87
CA HIS A 418 19.82 1.31 -5.82
C HIS A 418 19.35 2.42 -6.76
N GLY A 419 18.10 2.88 -6.64
CA GLY A 419 17.54 3.92 -7.50
C GLY A 419 16.44 3.40 -8.43
N TYR A 420 16.22 4.11 -9.53
CA TYR A 420 15.16 3.81 -10.50
C TYR A 420 15.74 3.24 -11.80
N TRP A 421 15.17 2.14 -12.24
CA TRP A 421 15.57 1.44 -13.47
C TRP A 421 15.51 2.37 -14.68
N GLN A 422 16.62 2.48 -15.41
CA GLN A 422 16.79 3.32 -16.62
C GLN A 422 16.39 4.80 -16.43
N ARG A 423 16.52 5.34 -15.19
CA ARG A 423 16.25 6.74 -14.87
C ARG A 423 17.40 7.38 -14.10
N PRO A 424 18.63 7.49 -14.68
CA PRO A 424 19.81 7.94 -13.93
C PRO A 424 19.66 9.38 -13.37
N GLY A 425 19.05 10.30 -14.12
CA GLY A 425 18.84 11.67 -13.63
C GLY A 425 17.89 11.73 -12.44
N LEU A 426 16.80 10.95 -12.46
CA LEU A 426 15.87 10.86 -11.34
C LEU A 426 16.51 10.14 -10.15
N THR A 427 17.30 9.08 -10.41
CA THR A 427 18.06 8.37 -9.38
C THR A 427 18.98 9.33 -8.64
N LYS A 428 19.80 10.09 -9.37
CA LYS A 428 20.71 11.08 -8.76
C LYS A 428 19.94 12.11 -7.92
N ALA A 429 18.87 12.68 -8.45
CA ALA A 429 18.08 13.70 -7.76
C ALA A 429 17.39 13.18 -6.48
N THR A 430 17.09 11.86 -6.43
CA THR A 430 16.32 11.27 -5.33
C THR A 430 17.22 10.56 -4.32
N PHE A 431 18.26 9.83 -4.75
CA PHE A 431 19.05 8.94 -3.89
C PHE A 431 20.44 9.48 -3.54
N GLU A 432 20.88 10.56 -4.17
CA GLU A 432 22.21 11.12 -3.96
C GLU A 432 22.14 12.53 -3.39
N ALA A 433 21.25 12.75 -2.42
CA ALA A 433 21.13 14.06 -1.76
C ALA A 433 22.20 14.22 -0.66
N PHE A 434 22.75 15.42 -0.53
CA PHE A 434 23.74 15.77 0.48
C PHE A 434 23.25 16.97 1.28
N MET A 435 23.57 16.97 2.58
CA MET A 435 23.33 18.10 3.46
C MET A 435 24.20 19.27 3.02
N ALA A 436 23.61 20.44 2.83
CA ALA A 436 24.32 21.62 2.31
C ALA A 436 25.33 22.22 3.29
N ASP A 437 25.08 22.09 4.58
CA ASP A 437 25.89 22.62 5.66
C ASP A 437 27.04 21.68 6.06
N THR A 438 26.82 20.36 6.08
CA THR A 438 27.80 19.38 6.58
C THR A 438 28.44 18.55 5.49
N GLY A 439 27.86 18.52 4.27
CA GLY A 439 28.27 17.61 3.21
C GLY A 439 27.94 16.14 3.50
N ALA A 440 27.19 15.84 4.57
CA ALA A 440 26.81 14.47 4.90
C ALA A 440 25.86 13.89 3.86
N GLY A 441 26.04 12.62 3.51
CA GLY A 441 25.22 11.91 2.52
C GLY A 441 25.94 10.68 1.95
N PRO A 442 25.44 10.09 0.86
CA PRO A 442 24.16 10.44 0.22
C PRO A 442 22.94 9.99 1.04
N TYR A 443 21.86 10.73 0.94
CA TYR A 443 20.54 10.40 1.48
C TYR A 443 19.54 10.19 0.36
N LEU A 444 18.54 9.35 0.61
CA LEU A 444 17.31 9.27 -0.18
C LEU A 444 16.36 10.40 0.27
N ARG A 445 15.92 11.21 -0.67
CA ARG A 445 14.82 12.17 -0.53
C ARG A 445 13.50 11.44 -0.73
N THR A 446 12.71 11.30 0.32
CA THR A 446 11.46 10.52 0.23
C THR A 446 10.34 11.30 -0.48
N GLY A 447 10.39 12.62 -0.46
CA GLY A 447 9.31 13.49 -0.88
C GLY A 447 8.12 13.49 0.07
N ASP A 448 8.21 12.81 1.20
CA ASP A 448 7.22 12.83 2.27
C ASP A 448 7.65 13.87 3.34
N LEU A 449 6.67 14.56 3.92
CA LEU A 449 6.86 15.57 4.95
C LEU A 449 6.54 14.98 6.33
N GLY A 450 7.31 15.43 7.33
CA GLY A 450 7.09 15.01 8.70
C GLY A 450 7.97 15.76 9.69
N PHE A 451 7.90 15.35 10.93
CA PHE A 451 8.77 15.86 12.01
C PHE A 451 9.13 14.75 12.99
N LEU A 452 10.18 14.96 13.75
CA LEU A 452 10.56 14.11 14.88
C LEU A 452 10.21 14.80 16.20
N LYS A 453 9.59 14.04 17.11
CA LYS A 453 9.38 14.43 18.50
C LYS A 453 9.67 13.25 19.42
N ASP A 454 10.57 13.44 20.37
CA ASP A 454 11.02 12.39 21.32
C ASP A 454 11.52 11.11 20.63
N GLY A 455 12.09 11.27 19.41
CA GLY A 455 12.55 10.18 18.56
C GLY A 455 11.45 9.47 17.75
N GLU A 456 10.21 9.84 17.93
CA GLU A 456 9.05 9.33 17.19
C GLU A 456 8.83 10.14 15.91
N LEU A 457 8.58 9.44 14.78
CA LEU A 457 8.30 10.04 13.47
C LEU A 457 6.80 10.30 13.29
N PHE A 458 6.45 11.52 12.95
CA PHE A 458 5.09 11.91 12.57
C PHE A 458 5.08 12.33 11.11
N VAL A 459 4.37 11.58 10.27
CA VAL A 459 4.24 11.87 8.83
C VAL A 459 3.03 12.78 8.63
N THR A 460 3.25 13.97 8.05
CA THR A 460 2.19 14.97 7.85
C THR A 460 1.62 14.95 6.43
N GLY A 461 2.36 14.49 5.43
CA GLY A 461 1.87 14.44 4.05
C GLY A 461 2.98 14.27 3.02
N ARG A 462 2.67 14.65 1.77
CA ARG A 462 3.64 14.64 0.66
C ARG A 462 3.94 16.03 0.17
N LEU A 463 5.21 16.32 -0.04
CA LEU A 463 5.68 17.62 -0.53
C LEU A 463 4.98 18.05 -1.84
N LYS A 464 4.81 17.12 -2.78
CA LYS A 464 4.19 17.39 -4.10
C LYS A 464 2.66 17.44 -4.09
N ASP A 465 2.03 16.94 -3.03
CA ASP A 465 0.57 16.97 -2.86
C ASP A 465 0.12 18.16 -2.00
N LEU A 466 1.06 18.87 -1.39
CA LEU A 466 0.78 20.00 -0.53
C LEU A 466 0.01 21.09 -1.30
N ILE A 467 -1.06 21.58 -0.72
CA ILE A 467 -1.90 22.66 -1.27
C ILE A 467 -1.50 23.95 -0.55
N ILE A 468 -1.01 24.94 -1.27
CA ILE A 468 -0.59 26.21 -0.69
C ILE A 468 -1.63 27.27 -1.05
N LEU A 469 -2.39 27.73 -0.05
CA LEU A 469 -3.40 28.77 -0.22
C LEU A 469 -3.06 29.95 0.69
N ASP A 470 -2.98 31.12 0.13
CA ASP A 470 -2.68 32.37 0.86
C ASP A 470 -1.44 32.26 1.79
N GLY A 471 -0.41 31.51 1.33
CA GLY A 471 0.84 31.29 2.06
C GLY A 471 0.77 30.26 3.20
N ARG A 472 -0.33 29.53 3.33
CA ARG A 472 -0.52 28.44 4.29
C ARG A 472 -0.52 27.07 3.59
N ASN A 473 0.11 26.10 4.23
CA ASN A 473 0.14 24.71 3.78
C ASN A 473 -1.13 23.97 4.25
N HIS A 474 -1.84 23.36 3.32
CA HIS A 474 -2.96 22.49 3.60
C HIS A 474 -2.65 21.08 3.12
N TYR A 475 -2.81 20.13 3.99
CA TYR A 475 -2.62 18.72 3.66
C TYR A 475 -3.91 18.15 3.04
N PRO A 476 -3.88 17.63 1.81
CA PRO A 476 -5.08 17.17 1.11
C PRO A 476 -5.93 16.18 1.90
N GLN A 477 -5.30 15.25 2.62
CA GLN A 477 -6.00 14.23 3.41
C GLN A 477 -6.85 14.81 4.54
N ASP A 478 -6.46 15.96 5.09
CA ASP A 478 -7.21 16.60 6.17
C ASP A 478 -8.47 17.30 5.61
N ILE A 479 -8.33 17.94 4.45
CA ILE A 479 -9.48 18.48 3.71
C ILE A 479 -10.41 17.36 3.28
N GLU A 480 -9.88 16.26 2.73
CA GLU A 480 -10.62 15.08 2.30
C GLU A 480 -11.43 14.49 3.44
N LEU A 481 -10.83 14.33 4.62
CA LEU A 481 -11.52 13.85 5.82
C LEU A 481 -12.65 14.79 6.26
N THR A 482 -12.41 16.10 6.23
CA THR A 482 -13.42 17.12 6.54
C THR A 482 -14.59 17.06 5.58
N VAL A 483 -14.31 16.88 4.27
CA VAL A 483 -15.33 16.72 3.24
C VAL A 483 -16.16 15.47 3.48
N GLU A 484 -15.52 14.34 3.76
CA GLU A 484 -16.20 13.06 4.05
C GLU A 484 -17.16 13.15 5.23
N GLN A 485 -16.78 13.92 6.25
CA GLN A 485 -17.59 14.10 7.47
C GLN A 485 -18.69 15.17 7.34
N SER A 486 -18.62 16.00 6.30
CA SER A 486 -19.51 17.16 6.16
C SER A 486 -20.96 16.80 5.86
N HIS A 487 -21.22 15.65 5.25
CA HIS A 487 -22.57 15.26 4.84
C HIS A 487 -22.74 13.74 4.64
N PRO A 488 -23.81 13.10 5.14
CA PRO A 488 -24.03 11.65 5.04
C PRO A 488 -24.23 11.14 3.59
N GLY A 489 -24.51 12.03 2.64
CA GLY A 489 -24.59 11.71 1.21
C GLY A 489 -23.23 11.59 0.51
N ILE A 490 -22.12 11.80 1.21
CA ILE A 490 -20.77 11.64 0.67
C ILE A 490 -20.26 10.26 1.05
N ARG A 491 -19.69 9.59 0.05
CA ARG A 491 -19.11 8.26 0.24
C ARG A 491 -17.75 8.37 0.93
N ARG A 492 -17.60 7.71 2.08
CA ARG A 492 -16.36 7.69 2.86
C ARG A 492 -15.20 7.08 2.07
N GLY A 493 -13.98 7.59 2.29
CA GLY A 493 -12.78 7.17 1.59
C GLY A 493 -12.84 7.43 0.07
N CYS A 494 -13.72 8.32 -0.39
CA CYS A 494 -13.94 8.61 -1.80
C CYS A 494 -14.02 10.12 -2.06
N CYS A 495 -13.13 10.89 -1.41
CA CYS A 495 -12.92 12.31 -1.65
C CYS A 495 -11.48 12.57 -2.04
N VAL A 496 -11.26 13.56 -2.88
CA VAL A 496 -9.92 14.00 -3.31
C VAL A 496 -9.89 15.53 -3.33
N ALA A 497 -8.86 16.10 -2.69
CA ALA A 497 -8.58 17.51 -2.70
C ALA A 497 -7.24 17.78 -3.41
N PHE A 498 -7.19 18.82 -4.22
CA PHE A 498 -5.97 19.30 -4.87
C PHE A 498 -6.11 20.77 -5.26
N SER A 499 -4.98 21.41 -5.53
CA SER A 499 -4.97 22.76 -6.08
C SER A 499 -4.80 22.76 -7.59
N VAL A 500 -5.32 23.80 -8.23
CA VAL A 500 -5.05 24.15 -9.62
C VAL A 500 -4.65 25.60 -9.72
N ASP A 501 -3.66 25.90 -10.57
CA ASP A 501 -3.33 27.28 -10.89
C ASP A 501 -4.41 27.86 -11.82
N GLN A 502 -5.03 28.94 -11.39
CA GLN A 502 -5.93 29.74 -12.22
C GLN A 502 -5.45 31.20 -12.17
N ARG A 503 -4.84 31.65 -13.27
CA ARG A 503 -4.36 33.03 -13.45
C ARG A 503 -3.29 33.45 -12.41
N GLY A 504 -2.38 32.54 -12.09
CA GLY A 504 -1.29 32.79 -11.14
C GLY A 504 -1.68 32.69 -9.65
N ALA A 505 -2.87 32.17 -9.34
CA ALA A 505 -3.30 31.88 -7.97
C ALA A 505 -3.72 30.41 -7.84
N GLU A 506 -3.25 29.74 -6.79
CA GLU A 506 -3.71 28.40 -6.45
C GLU A 506 -5.16 28.42 -5.99
N ARG A 507 -5.96 27.50 -6.52
CA ARG A 507 -7.39 27.35 -6.20
C ARG A 507 -7.67 25.92 -5.76
N LEU A 508 -8.34 25.80 -4.62
CA LEU A 508 -8.74 24.50 -4.08
C LEU A 508 -9.92 23.90 -4.87
N VAL A 509 -9.72 22.69 -5.36
CA VAL A 509 -10.74 21.85 -5.99
C VAL A 509 -10.98 20.61 -5.14
N VAL A 510 -12.25 20.25 -4.97
CA VAL A 510 -12.69 19.06 -4.23
C VAL A 510 -13.52 18.17 -5.15
N LEU A 511 -13.15 16.89 -5.21
CA LEU A 511 -13.94 15.83 -5.84
C LEU A 511 -14.53 14.96 -4.74
N ALA A 512 -15.81 14.63 -4.81
CA ALA A 512 -16.46 13.75 -3.84
C ALA A 512 -17.42 12.78 -4.54
N GLU A 513 -17.28 11.48 -4.28
CA GLU A 513 -18.27 10.50 -4.75
C GLU A 513 -19.51 10.53 -3.84
N VAL A 514 -20.69 10.50 -4.45
CA VAL A 514 -21.96 10.47 -3.72
C VAL A 514 -22.36 9.03 -3.38
N ASP A 515 -22.99 8.85 -2.22
CA ASP A 515 -23.58 7.57 -1.83
C ASP A 515 -24.83 7.28 -2.69
N ARG A 516 -24.88 6.07 -3.27
CA ARG A 516 -25.98 5.68 -4.16
C ARG A 516 -27.33 5.66 -3.43
N ALA A 517 -27.36 5.15 -2.21
CA ALA A 517 -28.61 5.02 -1.45
C ALA A 517 -29.16 6.39 -1.06
N TYR A 518 -28.28 7.32 -0.72
CA TYR A 518 -28.68 8.72 -0.46
C TYR A 518 -29.18 9.41 -1.74
N TRP A 519 -28.46 9.23 -2.87
CA TRP A 519 -28.77 9.87 -4.14
C TRP A 519 -30.09 9.36 -4.75
N SER A 520 -30.34 8.05 -4.66
CA SER A 520 -31.56 7.40 -5.15
C SER A 520 -32.77 7.52 -4.23
N GLY A 521 -32.62 8.13 -3.03
CA GLY A 521 -33.71 8.21 -2.05
C GLY A 521 -34.04 6.88 -1.36
N ALA A 522 -33.15 5.89 -1.42
CA ALA A 522 -33.37 4.55 -0.92
C ALA A 522 -33.14 4.41 0.61
N ARG A 523 -32.64 5.41 1.33
CA ARG A 523 -32.56 5.41 2.79
C ARG A 523 -33.95 5.53 3.42
N MET A 524 -34.24 4.61 4.31
CA MET A 524 -35.57 4.21 4.79
C MET A 524 -36.45 5.29 5.44
N GLU A 525 -35.95 6.46 5.79
CA GLU A 525 -36.74 7.49 6.48
C GLU A 525 -37.71 8.25 5.56
N ASP A 526 -37.45 8.27 4.25
CA ASP A 526 -38.33 8.95 3.26
C ASP A 526 -39.41 8.02 2.65
N ARG A 527 -39.32 6.69 2.85
CA ARG A 527 -40.29 5.74 2.28
C ARG A 527 -41.59 5.58 3.08
N ALA A 528 -41.57 5.88 4.37
CA ALA A 528 -42.75 5.72 5.22
C ALA A 528 -43.84 6.80 4.96
N SER A 529 -43.44 8.01 4.60
CA SER A 529 -44.39 9.12 4.39
C SER A 529 -44.94 9.26 2.96
N LYS A 530 -44.39 8.57 1.96
CA LYS A 530 -44.77 8.76 0.53
C LYS A 530 -45.49 7.57 -0.12
N ARG A 531 -45.77 6.49 0.63
CA ARG A 531 -46.59 5.37 0.13
C ARG A 531 -48.09 5.58 0.17
N GLU A 532 -48.56 6.68 0.81
CA GLU A 532 -50.00 6.96 0.94
C GLU A 532 -50.59 7.83 -0.19
N ASN A 533 -49.76 8.47 -1.05
CA ASN A 533 -50.29 9.26 -2.17
C ASN A 533 -49.55 8.95 -3.46
N GLY A 534 -50.15 8.08 -4.29
CA GLY A 534 -49.68 7.82 -5.62
C GLY A 534 -49.86 9.03 -6.53
N GLU A 535 -48.75 9.69 -6.88
CA GLU A 535 -48.53 10.51 -8.08
C GLU A 535 -47.22 11.30 -7.86
N LEU A 536 -46.11 10.81 -8.38
CA LEU A 536 -44.87 11.59 -8.51
C LEU A 536 -44.57 11.82 -9.97
N HIS A 537 -44.67 13.06 -10.43
CA HIS A 537 -44.25 13.49 -11.77
C HIS A 537 -42.73 13.65 -11.88
N ASP A 538 -42.15 13.37 -13.06
CA ASP A 538 -40.72 13.55 -13.42
C ASP A 538 -40.13 14.93 -13.07
N ALA A 539 -40.95 15.96 -12.93
CA ALA A 539 -40.53 17.29 -12.51
C ALA A 539 -40.13 17.37 -11.03
N ASP A 540 -40.73 16.54 -10.15
CA ASP A 540 -40.44 16.49 -8.72
C ASP A 540 -39.10 15.80 -8.41
N GLU A 541 -38.75 14.77 -9.16
CA GLU A 541 -37.45 14.07 -8.97
C GLU A 541 -36.26 14.97 -9.30
N ARG A 542 -36.37 15.78 -10.36
CA ARG A 542 -35.32 16.76 -10.72
C ARG A 542 -35.16 17.83 -9.63
N SER A 543 -36.26 18.33 -9.10
CA SER A 543 -36.25 19.33 -8.02
C SER A 543 -35.63 18.77 -6.73
N VAL A 544 -35.96 17.55 -6.33
CA VAL A 544 -35.40 16.86 -5.17
C VAL A 544 -33.91 16.60 -5.34
N THR A 545 -33.47 16.18 -6.52
CA THR A 545 -32.05 15.92 -6.85
C THR A 545 -31.23 17.22 -6.82
N LEU A 546 -31.75 18.31 -7.39
CA LEU A 546 -31.10 19.62 -7.34
C LEU A 546 -30.99 20.16 -5.90
N ASN A 547 -32.00 19.93 -5.07
CA ASN A 547 -31.97 20.32 -3.67
C ASN A 547 -30.91 19.52 -2.88
N ARG A 548 -30.86 18.19 -3.06
CA ARG A 548 -29.83 17.31 -2.45
C ARG A 548 -28.43 17.73 -2.86
N ARG A 549 -28.19 17.98 -4.15
CA ARG A 549 -26.92 18.48 -4.66
C ARG A 549 -26.52 19.78 -3.95
N SER A 550 -27.43 20.74 -3.88
CA SER A 550 -27.20 22.04 -3.23
C SER A 550 -26.83 21.90 -1.75
N LEU A 551 -27.48 20.98 -1.03
CA LEU A 551 -27.21 20.73 0.39
C LEU A 551 -25.79 20.16 0.58
N ILE A 552 -25.39 19.17 -0.21
CA ILE A 552 -24.04 18.59 -0.15
C ILE A 552 -22.98 19.65 -0.46
N LEU A 553 -23.16 20.43 -1.55
CA LEU A 553 -22.22 21.48 -1.94
C LEU A 553 -22.04 22.55 -0.86
N LYS A 554 -23.15 22.97 -0.23
CA LYS A 554 -23.13 23.92 0.89
C LYS A 554 -22.43 23.35 2.11
N ALA A 555 -22.71 22.10 2.46
CA ALA A 555 -22.09 21.41 3.60
C ALA A 555 -20.56 21.29 3.42
N ILE A 556 -20.09 20.86 2.23
CA ILE A 556 -18.67 20.79 1.91
C ILE A 556 -17.99 22.16 2.07
N ARG A 557 -18.52 23.18 1.38
CA ARG A 557 -17.92 24.52 1.39
C ARG A 557 -17.86 25.11 2.80
N ARG A 558 -18.93 24.93 3.56
CA ARG A 558 -19.02 25.38 4.95
C ARG A 558 -17.99 24.67 5.82
N ALA A 559 -17.96 23.34 5.80
CA ALA A 559 -17.07 22.55 6.64
C ALA A 559 -15.58 22.85 6.35
N VAL A 560 -15.21 22.97 5.07
CA VAL A 560 -13.82 23.30 4.68
C VAL A 560 -13.48 24.73 5.09
N SER A 561 -14.39 25.69 4.91
CA SER A 561 -14.16 27.08 5.32
C SER A 561 -14.03 27.22 6.84
N GLU A 562 -14.88 26.54 7.60
CA GLU A 562 -14.88 26.61 9.08
C GLU A 562 -13.64 25.93 9.70
N LYS A 563 -13.18 24.82 9.12
CA LYS A 563 -12.10 24.00 9.72
C LYS A 563 -10.72 24.31 9.16
N HIS A 564 -10.62 24.73 7.92
CA HIS A 564 -9.34 24.95 7.24
C HIS A 564 -9.11 26.40 6.82
N GLU A 565 -10.04 27.31 7.10
CA GLU A 565 -9.99 28.70 6.65
C GLU A 565 -9.74 28.84 5.13
N ALA A 566 -10.08 27.79 4.38
CA ALA A 566 -9.82 27.68 2.95
C ALA A 566 -11.11 27.81 2.13
N ARG A 567 -11.04 28.59 1.03
CA ARG A 567 -12.14 28.72 0.09
C ARG A 567 -12.08 27.64 -1.00
N VAL A 568 -13.08 26.77 -1.04
CA VAL A 568 -13.22 25.80 -2.14
C VAL A 568 -13.73 26.52 -3.39
N ALA A 569 -12.87 26.60 -4.41
CA ALA A 569 -13.22 27.22 -5.70
C ALA A 569 -14.23 26.37 -6.44
N GLU A 570 -14.01 25.06 -6.51
CA GLU A 570 -14.87 24.14 -7.23
C GLU A 570 -15.08 22.82 -6.48
N VAL A 571 -16.30 22.33 -6.48
CA VAL A 571 -16.68 21.01 -5.94
C VAL A 571 -17.39 20.23 -7.01
N LEU A 572 -16.86 19.07 -7.37
CA LEU A 572 -17.53 18.13 -8.30
C LEU A 572 -18.07 16.94 -7.50
N LEU A 573 -19.37 16.72 -7.61
CA LEU A 573 -20.01 15.52 -7.09
C LEU A 573 -20.03 14.44 -8.18
N LEU A 574 -19.42 13.30 -7.89
CA LEU A 574 -19.14 12.25 -8.87
C LEU A 574 -19.92 10.98 -8.56
N LYS A 575 -20.16 10.18 -9.60
CA LYS A 575 -20.70 8.82 -9.46
C LYS A 575 -19.70 7.92 -8.73
N PRO A 576 -20.16 6.88 -7.98
CA PRO A 576 -19.27 5.89 -7.38
C PRO A 576 -18.30 5.27 -8.41
N ALA A 577 -17.06 5.03 -7.97
CA ALA A 577 -15.94 4.51 -8.75
C ALA A 577 -15.41 5.47 -9.86
N SER A 578 -15.62 6.78 -9.70
CA SER A 578 -15.09 7.83 -10.60
C SER A 578 -13.71 8.32 -10.16
N ILE A 579 -13.43 8.31 -8.83
CA ILE A 579 -12.13 8.72 -8.27
C ILE A 579 -11.08 7.66 -8.59
N ALA A 580 -9.96 8.11 -9.16
CA ALA A 580 -8.84 7.24 -9.47
C ALA A 580 -8.13 6.80 -8.18
N LYS A 581 -8.01 5.47 -8.00
CA LYS A 581 -7.28 4.84 -6.89
C LYS A 581 -6.22 3.87 -7.41
N THR A 582 -5.19 3.65 -6.61
CA THR A 582 -4.24 2.56 -6.84
C THR A 582 -4.92 1.22 -6.56
N PRO A 583 -4.35 0.08 -6.99
CA PRO A 583 -4.83 -1.24 -6.60
C PRO A 583 -4.83 -1.47 -5.07
N SER A 584 -3.97 -0.77 -4.34
CA SER A 584 -3.93 -0.76 -2.87
C SER A 584 -4.94 0.21 -2.23
N GLY A 585 -5.85 0.82 -3.01
CA GLY A 585 -6.91 1.70 -2.51
C GLY A 585 -6.53 3.17 -2.30
N LYS A 586 -5.26 3.57 -2.48
CA LYS A 586 -4.78 4.96 -2.31
C LYS A 586 -5.31 5.88 -3.40
N HIS A 587 -5.65 7.12 -3.06
CA HIS A 587 -6.06 8.14 -4.01
C HIS A 587 -4.91 8.53 -4.95
N GLN A 588 -5.20 8.57 -6.24
CA GLN A 588 -4.30 9.09 -7.28
C GLN A 588 -4.65 10.55 -7.57
N ARG A 589 -4.30 11.47 -6.64
CA ARG A 589 -4.66 12.90 -6.70
C ARG A 589 -4.26 13.54 -8.02
N ARG A 590 -3.06 13.23 -8.50
CA ARG A 590 -2.60 13.75 -9.78
C ARG A 590 -3.45 13.30 -10.96
N ALA A 591 -3.80 12.00 -11.03
CA ALA A 591 -4.67 11.50 -12.09
C ALA A 591 -6.07 12.13 -12.04
N CYS A 592 -6.59 12.38 -10.83
CA CYS A 592 -7.84 13.10 -10.62
C CYS A 592 -7.73 14.56 -11.07
N ARG A 593 -6.63 15.25 -10.72
CA ARG A 593 -6.34 16.62 -11.17
C ARG A 593 -6.23 16.71 -12.69
N GLU A 594 -5.52 15.80 -13.34
CA GLU A 594 -5.40 15.74 -14.79
C GLU A 594 -6.76 15.50 -15.48
N ALA A 595 -7.57 14.59 -14.94
CA ALA A 595 -8.92 14.33 -15.44
C ALA A 595 -9.84 15.54 -15.28
N PHE A 596 -9.72 16.28 -14.17
CA PHE A 596 -10.43 17.53 -13.94
C PHE A 596 -10.04 18.59 -14.99
N LEU A 597 -8.73 18.85 -15.17
CA LEU A 597 -8.23 19.84 -16.13
C LEU A 597 -8.63 19.52 -17.59
N LYS A 598 -8.80 18.24 -17.93
CA LYS A 598 -9.25 17.78 -19.25
C LYS A 598 -10.79 17.78 -19.40
N GLY A 599 -11.54 18.15 -18.35
CA GLY A 599 -13.01 18.06 -18.36
C GLY A 599 -13.55 16.64 -18.53
N ALA A 600 -12.76 15.62 -18.16
CA ALA A 600 -13.10 14.21 -18.37
C ALA A 600 -13.94 13.60 -17.23
N LEU A 601 -14.19 14.35 -16.16
CA LEU A 601 -14.99 13.91 -15.01
C LEU A 601 -16.48 14.17 -15.28
N ARG A 602 -17.31 13.15 -14.99
CA ARG A 602 -18.76 13.25 -15.15
C ARG A 602 -19.42 13.47 -13.79
N GLU A 603 -20.01 14.62 -13.64
CA GLU A 603 -20.83 14.95 -12.46
C GLU A 603 -22.13 14.12 -12.42
N VAL A 604 -22.74 14.03 -11.21
CA VAL A 604 -24.07 13.46 -10.97
C VAL A 604 -25.16 14.48 -11.19
#